data_9d4e4320e5e248d3c175ef9c8a8b037d
#
_entry.id   9d4e4320e5e248d3c175ef9c8a8b037d
#
_cell.length_a   1.000
_cell.length_b   1.000
_cell.length_c   1.000
_cell.angle_alpha   90.00
_cell.angle_beta   90.00
_cell.angle_gamma   90.00
#
_symmetry.space_group_name_H-M   'P 1'
#
loop_
_entity.id
_entity.type
_entity.pdbx_description
1 polymer ?
#
loop_
_entity_poly.entity_id
_entity_poly.type
_entity_poly.pdbx_seq_one_letter_code
_entity_poly.pdbx_strand_id
1 'polypeptide(L)'
;MKSAQAAPPFMDRGRVEDELRGRGCDILFGAVPPRTCQGTLERNRELCASNVCGSYGTNWGCPPGSGTAEECIGNLRSYGNAAIVIKRFPETDPGDPDLMASFGKDFQDACRAAKHMMEEYGHRCLVLSDGGCMYCDVCRYPDPCPHPGEITPSVSGYGIDVESYLRELGVGFRFEEDAVTLYGIVLYDGVR
;
A
#
# COMPACT_ATOMS: atom_id res chain seq x y z
N MET A 1 -32.88 -22.29 -11.11
CA MET A 1 -32.90 -21.92 -9.69
C MET A 1 -31.53 -21.20 -9.40
N LYS A 2 -31.55 -19.87 -9.24
CA LYS A 2 -30.36 -19.14 -8.82
C LYS A 2 -30.17 -19.41 -7.32
N SER A 3 -29.08 -20.05 -6.93
CA SER A 3 -28.70 -20.18 -5.52
C SER A 3 -28.57 -18.77 -4.94
N ALA A 4 -29.37 -18.47 -3.92
CA ALA A 4 -29.17 -17.26 -3.14
C ALA A 4 -27.77 -17.32 -2.53
N GLN A 5 -26.86 -16.51 -3.06
CA GLN A 5 -25.55 -16.33 -2.47
C GLN A 5 -25.78 -15.67 -1.11
N ALA A 6 -25.36 -16.33 -0.02
CA ALA A 6 -25.43 -15.75 1.31
C ALA A 6 -24.69 -14.42 1.30
N ALA A 7 -25.26 -13.40 1.95
CA ALA A 7 -24.56 -12.13 2.13
C ALA A 7 -23.18 -12.42 2.77
N PRO A 8 -22.09 -11.78 2.28
CA PRO A 8 -20.77 -11.99 2.86
C PRO A 8 -20.80 -11.64 4.36
N PRO A 9 -20.09 -12.39 5.19
CA PRO A 9 -20.06 -12.13 6.62
C PRO A 9 -19.52 -10.73 6.89
N PHE A 10 -20.00 -10.10 7.96
CA PHE A 10 -19.46 -8.82 8.41
C PHE A 10 -17.96 -8.99 8.72
N MET A 11 -17.11 -8.06 8.26
CA MET A 11 -15.66 -8.13 8.44
C MET A 11 -15.30 -8.16 9.93
N ASP A 12 -14.65 -9.22 10.37
CA ASP A 12 -14.07 -9.32 11.69
C ASP A 12 -12.73 -8.57 11.73
N ARG A 13 -12.79 -7.31 12.13
CA ARG A 13 -11.59 -6.45 12.25
C ARG A 13 -10.60 -6.98 13.28
N GLY A 14 -11.09 -7.54 14.38
CA GLY A 14 -10.23 -8.12 15.42
C GLY A 14 -9.35 -9.23 14.87
N ARG A 15 -9.91 -10.11 14.03
CA ARG A 15 -9.13 -11.17 13.36
C ARG A 15 -8.02 -10.59 12.46
N VAL A 16 -8.30 -9.52 11.73
CA VAL A 16 -7.29 -8.86 10.89
C VAL A 16 -6.22 -8.19 11.75
N GLU A 17 -6.62 -7.52 12.82
CA GLU A 17 -5.70 -6.89 13.78
C GLU A 17 -4.77 -7.92 14.45
N ASP A 18 -5.29 -9.07 14.86
CA ASP A 18 -4.51 -10.13 15.50
C ASP A 18 -3.49 -10.75 14.52
N GLU A 19 -3.88 -10.98 13.27
CA GLU A 19 -2.96 -11.47 12.23
C GLU A 19 -1.83 -10.46 11.99
N LEU A 20 -2.15 -9.17 11.86
CA LEU A 20 -1.16 -8.12 11.62
C LEU A 20 -0.25 -7.93 12.84
N ARG A 21 -0.81 -8.02 14.05
CA ARG A 21 -0.02 -7.97 15.28
C ARG A 21 0.96 -9.15 15.37
N GLY A 22 0.55 -10.34 14.93
CA GLY A 22 1.42 -11.52 14.81
C GLY A 22 2.62 -11.31 13.87
N ARG A 23 2.49 -10.36 12.92
CA ARG A 23 3.55 -9.94 11.99
C ARG A 23 4.32 -8.70 12.48
N GLY A 24 4.06 -8.24 13.69
CA GLY A 24 4.65 -7.01 14.25
C GLY A 24 4.14 -5.73 13.59
N CYS A 25 2.93 -5.75 13.05
CA CYS A 25 2.28 -4.59 12.44
C CYS A 25 1.07 -4.15 13.26
N ASP A 26 0.84 -2.84 13.30
CA ASP A 26 -0.44 -2.26 13.71
C ASP A 26 -1.31 -1.98 12.49
N ILE A 27 -2.63 -2.02 12.65
CA ILE A 27 -3.59 -1.60 11.62
C ILE A 27 -4.64 -0.68 12.23
N LEU A 28 -4.90 0.46 11.58
CA LEU A 28 -5.89 1.44 11.98
C LEU A 28 -7.00 1.48 10.93
N PHE A 29 -8.19 1.02 11.30
CA PHE A 29 -9.38 1.04 10.45
C PHE A 29 -10.13 2.38 10.52
N GLY A 30 -10.94 2.65 9.48
CA GLY A 30 -11.85 3.78 9.45
C GLY A 30 -11.22 5.08 8.97
N ALA A 31 -10.02 5.02 8.40
CA ALA A 31 -9.45 6.16 7.73
C ALA A 31 -10.25 6.52 6.46
N VAL A 32 -10.27 7.82 6.12
CA VAL A 32 -10.78 8.28 4.83
C VAL A 32 -9.71 8.02 3.78
N PRO A 33 -10.06 7.52 2.57
CA PRO A 33 -9.07 7.33 1.51
C PRO A 33 -8.28 8.62 1.23
N PRO A 34 -6.95 8.52 0.99
CA PRO A 34 -6.15 9.70 0.70
C PRO A 34 -6.62 10.35 -0.59
N ARG A 35 -6.45 11.66 -0.67
CA ARG A 35 -6.78 12.45 -1.85
C ARG A 35 -5.51 13.01 -2.45
N THR A 36 -5.45 13.00 -3.76
CA THR A 36 -4.41 13.69 -4.51
C THR A 36 -5.03 14.48 -5.66
N CYS A 37 -4.31 15.44 -6.18
CA CYS A 37 -4.67 16.16 -7.40
C CYS A 37 -3.60 15.92 -8.47
N GLN A 38 -3.94 16.22 -9.72
CA GLN A 38 -3.06 15.98 -10.85
C GLN A 38 -1.69 16.66 -10.68
N GLY A 39 -1.65 17.91 -10.24
CA GLY A 39 -0.40 18.65 -10.08
C GLY A 39 0.51 18.07 -8.96
N THR A 40 -0.05 17.54 -7.87
CA THR A 40 0.73 16.85 -6.83
C THR A 40 1.26 15.53 -7.36
N LEU A 41 0.43 14.77 -8.05
CA LEU A 41 0.82 13.48 -8.60
C LEU A 41 1.90 13.63 -9.67
N GLU A 42 1.78 14.60 -10.58
CA GLU A 42 2.78 14.88 -11.62
C GLU A 42 4.12 15.26 -11.00
N ARG A 43 4.13 16.15 -10.00
CA ARG A 43 5.35 16.53 -9.27
C ARG A 43 6.04 15.35 -8.60
N ASN A 44 5.27 14.47 -7.94
CA ASN A 44 5.83 13.26 -7.32
C ASN A 44 6.40 12.32 -8.39
N ARG A 45 5.77 12.23 -9.56
CA ARG A 45 6.27 11.41 -10.68
C ARG A 45 7.53 11.98 -11.32
N GLU A 46 7.68 13.30 -11.37
CA GLU A 46 8.94 13.94 -11.77
C GLU A 46 10.07 13.57 -10.82
N LEU A 47 9.81 13.56 -9.51
CA LEU A 47 10.78 13.05 -8.52
C LEU A 47 11.06 11.55 -8.72
N CYS A 48 10.06 10.73 -8.95
CA CYS A 48 10.26 9.32 -9.28
C CYS A 48 11.11 9.14 -10.55
N ALA A 49 10.94 10.01 -11.57
CA ALA A 49 11.69 9.96 -12.82
C ALA A 49 13.18 10.24 -12.66
N SER A 50 13.62 10.88 -11.56
CA SER A 50 15.04 10.98 -11.21
C SER A 50 15.68 9.64 -10.88
N ASN A 51 14.84 8.62 -10.62
CA ASN A 51 15.17 7.20 -10.44
C ASN A 51 16.22 6.92 -9.36
N VAL A 52 16.26 7.72 -8.31
CA VAL A 52 17.21 7.55 -7.18
C VAL A 52 17.05 6.18 -6.52
N CYS A 53 15.81 5.67 -6.42
CA CYS A 53 15.51 4.36 -5.84
C CYS A 53 15.65 3.18 -6.83
N GLY A 54 15.94 3.42 -8.11
CA GLY A 54 16.11 2.38 -9.14
C GLY A 54 14.81 1.69 -9.63
N SER A 55 13.63 2.07 -9.12
CA SER A 55 12.36 1.38 -9.42
C SER A 55 11.54 2.02 -10.55
N TYR A 56 11.91 3.22 -11.00
CA TYR A 56 11.22 3.91 -12.10
C TYR A 56 11.43 3.18 -13.42
N GLY A 57 10.34 2.86 -14.12
CA GLY A 57 10.41 2.18 -15.42
C GLY A 57 10.89 0.72 -15.37
N THR A 58 10.98 0.13 -14.16
CA THR A 58 11.46 -1.25 -13.98
C THR A 58 10.49 -2.10 -13.16
N ASN A 59 9.40 -1.52 -12.66
CA ASN A 59 8.53 -2.17 -11.70
C ASN A 59 7.04 -1.79 -11.91
N TRP A 60 6.14 -2.77 -11.89
CA TRP A 60 4.70 -2.55 -12.04
C TRP A 60 4.07 -1.74 -10.90
N GLY A 61 4.70 -1.70 -9.72
CA GLY A 61 4.26 -0.86 -8.60
C GLY A 61 4.70 0.59 -8.69
N CYS A 62 5.61 0.94 -9.61
CA CYS A 62 6.17 2.28 -9.77
C CYS A 62 5.80 2.92 -11.12
N PRO A 63 5.87 4.26 -11.27
CA PRO A 63 5.66 4.89 -12.55
C PRO A 63 6.69 4.45 -13.61
N PRO A 64 6.31 4.34 -14.88
CA PRO A 64 4.95 4.46 -15.42
C PRO A 64 4.07 3.20 -15.24
N GLY A 65 4.62 2.08 -14.76
CA GLY A 65 3.93 0.79 -14.60
C GLY A 65 2.68 0.87 -13.70
N SER A 66 2.67 1.76 -12.70
CA SER A 66 1.52 1.95 -11.81
C SER A 66 0.31 2.66 -12.45
N GLY A 67 0.36 2.91 -13.75
CA GLY A 67 -0.72 3.54 -14.52
C GLY A 67 -0.55 5.05 -14.70
N THR A 68 -1.48 5.68 -15.42
CA THR A 68 -1.51 7.13 -15.66
C THR A 68 -1.93 7.90 -14.40
N ALA A 69 -1.75 9.23 -14.42
CA ALA A 69 -2.23 10.10 -13.33
C ALA A 69 -3.75 10.00 -13.15
N GLU A 70 -4.49 9.99 -14.26
CA GLU A 70 -5.95 9.88 -14.24
C GLU A 70 -6.42 8.54 -13.64
N GLU A 71 -5.78 7.44 -14.01
CA GLU A 71 -6.07 6.11 -13.46
C GLU A 71 -5.79 6.05 -11.96
N CYS A 72 -4.66 6.59 -11.48
CA CYS A 72 -4.34 6.62 -10.06
C CYS A 72 -5.36 7.44 -9.26
N ILE A 73 -5.71 8.65 -9.74
CA ILE A 73 -6.73 9.50 -9.11
C ILE A 73 -8.09 8.80 -9.13
N GLY A 74 -8.46 8.17 -10.25
CA GLY A 74 -9.69 7.40 -10.39
C GLY A 74 -9.76 6.25 -9.41
N ASN A 75 -8.66 5.49 -9.26
CA ASN A 75 -8.55 4.40 -8.30
C ASN A 75 -8.76 4.89 -6.86
N LEU A 76 -8.06 5.95 -6.43
CA LEU A 76 -8.24 6.51 -5.08
C LEU A 76 -9.69 6.91 -4.80
N ARG A 77 -10.34 7.54 -5.78
CA ARG A 77 -11.74 7.98 -5.67
C ARG A 77 -12.76 6.84 -5.68
N SER A 78 -12.38 5.68 -6.20
CA SER A 78 -13.27 4.54 -6.34
C SER A 78 -13.46 3.74 -5.06
N TYR A 79 -12.71 4.03 -4.00
CA TYR A 79 -12.82 3.40 -2.69
C TYR A 79 -13.44 4.34 -1.65
N GLY A 80 -14.29 3.78 -0.80
CA GLY A 80 -14.97 4.54 0.28
C GLY A 80 -14.26 4.53 1.61
N ASN A 81 -13.32 3.60 1.84
CA ASN A 81 -12.67 3.39 3.12
C ASN A 81 -11.16 3.14 2.94
N ALA A 82 -10.41 3.39 4.02
CA ALA A 82 -9.01 3.03 4.12
C ALA A 82 -8.69 2.41 5.49
N ALA A 83 -7.66 1.58 5.52
CA ALA A 83 -6.98 1.17 6.74
C ALA A 83 -5.48 1.45 6.59
N ILE A 84 -4.85 1.91 7.65
CA ILE A 84 -3.42 2.22 7.67
C ILE A 84 -2.70 1.09 8.37
N VAL A 85 -1.73 0.47 7.69
CA VAL A 85 -0.83 -0.53 8.26
C VAL A 85 0.48 0.16 8.62
N ILE A 86 0.98 -0.09 9.81
CA ILE A 86 2.19 0.54 10.34
C ILE A 86 3.10 -0.56 10.89
N LYS A 87 4.38 -0.52 10.51
CA LYS A 87 5.40 -1.38 11.10
C LYS A 87 6.65 -0.58 11.40
N ARG A 88 7.11 -0.68 12.65
CA ARG A 88 8.35 -0.08 13.10
C ARG A 88 9.44 -1.15 13.24
N PHE A 89 10.59 -0.89 12.64
CA PHE A 89 11.81 -1.68 12.75
C PHE A 89 12.81 -0.89 13.59
N PRO A 90 12.98 -1.25 14.88
CA PRO A 90 13.91 -0.57 15.76
C PRO A 90 15.37 -0.98 15.46
N GLU A 91 16.32 -0.20 15.97
CA GLU A 91 17.75 -0.47 15.90
C GLU A 91 18.24 -0.73 14.47
N THR A 92 17.72 0.08 13.51
CA THR A 92 17.94 -0.09 12.08
C THR A 92 18.71 1.06 11.50
N ASP A 93 19.78 0.75 10.76
CA ASP A 93 20.45 1.72 9.88
C ASP A 93 19.65 1.89 8.58
N PRO A 94 18.99 3.04 8.36
CA PRO A 94 18.24 3.29 7.13
C PRO A 94 19.15 3.41 5.89
N GLY A 95 20.45 3.48 6.06
CA GLY A 95 21.44 3.49 4.97
C GLY A 95 21.81 2.12 4.44
N ASP A 96 21.38 1.02 5.07
CA ASP A 96 21.62 -0.35 4.59
C ASP A 96 20.56 -0.75 3.55
N PRO A 97 20.90 -0.85 2.25
CA PRO A 97 19.93 -1.14 1.19
C PRO A 97 19.38 -2.57 1.25
N ASP A 98 20.16 -3.55 1.68
CA ASP A 98 19.72 -4.95 1.74
C ASP A 98 18.74 -5.13 2.89
N LEU A 99 19.00 -4.50 4.01
CA LEU A 99 18.11 -4.48 5.17
C LEU A 99 16.79 -3.77 4.82
N MET A 100 16.87 -2.62 4.16
CA MET A 100 15.68 -1.87 3.71
C MET A 100 14.84 -2.66 2.70
N ALA A 101 15.47 -3.39 1.77
CA ALA A 101 14.75 -4.25 0.83
C ALA A 101 14.04 -5.41 1.55
N SER A 102 14.71 -6.04 2.53
CA SER A 102 14.12 -7.10 3.35
C SER A 102 12.90 -6.62 4.14
N PHE A 103 13.01 -5.46 4.80
CA PHE A 103 11.91 -4.86 5.56
C PHE A 103 10.75 -4.44 4.68
N GLY A 104 11.03 -3.86 3.51
CA GLY A 104 10.01 -3.49 2.55
C GLY A 104 9.22 -4.70 2.05
N LYS A 105 9.90 -5.83 1.76
CA LYS A 105 9.27 -7.09 1.35
C LYS A 105 8.38 -7.65 2.47
N ASP A 106 8.91 -7.80 3.67
CA ASP A 106 8.18 -8.30 4.84
C ASP A 106 6.95 -7.43 5.17
N PHE A 107 7.11 -6.12 5.11
CA PHE A 107 6.02 -5.19 5.31
C PHE A 107 4.92 -5.28 4.23
N GLN A 108 5.31 -5.35 2.96
CA GLN A 108 4.34 -5.51 1.87
C GLN A 108 3.62 -6.86 1.94
N ASP A 109 4.28 -7.92 2.41
CA ASP A 109 3.63 -9.22 2.65
C ASP A 109 2.58 -9.12 3.77
N ALA A 110 2.84 -8.35 4.82
CA ALA A 110 1.84 -8.07 5.85
C ALA A 110 0.65 -7.25 5.31
N CYS A 111 0.90 -6.22 4.50
CA CYS A 111 -0.17 -5.44 3.87
C CYS A 111 -1.04 -6.31 2.94
N ARG A 112 -0.44 -7.22 2.18
CA ARG A 112 -1.18 -8.19 1.33
C ARG A 112 -1.97 -9.19 2.15
N ALA A 113 -1.45 -9.64 3.29
CA ALA A 113 -2.20 -10.51 4.20
C ALA A 113 -3.47 -9.81 4.69
N ALA A 114 -3.41 -8.55 5.10
CA ALA A 114 -4.60 -7.77 5.46
C ALA A 114 -5.59 -7.68 4.29
N LYS A 115 -5.10 -7.37 3.07
CA LYS A 115 -5.91 -7.33 1.86
C LYS A 115 -6.65 -8.65 1.64
N HIS A 116 -5.94 -9.78 1.63
CA HIS A 116 -6.53 -11.10 1.37
C HIS A 116 -7.60 -11.45 2.41
N MET A 117 -7.33 -11.20 3.70
CA MET A 117 -8.33 -11.41 4.75
C MET A 117 -9.58 -10.55 4.53
N MET A 118 -9.43 -9.29 4.14
CA MET A 118 -10.56 -8.41 3.86
C MET A 118 -11.33 -8.86 2.60
N GLU A 119 -10.63 -9.38 1.60
CA GLU A 119 -11.25 -9.95 0.38
C GLU A 119 -12.04 -11.24 0.69
N GLU A 120 -11.64 -12.05 1.70
CA GLU A 120 -12.44 -13.18 2.19
C GLU A 120 -13.83 -12.74 2.70
N TYR A 121 -13.93 -11.52 3.23
CA TYR A 121 -15.20 -10.91 3.65
C TYR A 121 -15.96 -10.21 2.49
N GLY A 122 -15.47 -10.33 1.26
CA GLY A 122 -16.12 -9.78 0.06
C GLY A 122 -15.78 -8.30 -0.23
N HIS A 123 -14.80 -7.72 0.45
CA HIS A 123 -14.33 -6.37 0.12
C HIS A 123 -13.48 -6.39 -1.16
N ARG A 124 -13.61 -5.36 -1.98
CA ARG A 124 -12.65 -5.07 -3.04
C ARG A 124 -11.54 -4.25 -2.42
N CYS A 125 -10.29 -4.66 -2.56
CA CYS A 125 -9.15 -4.01 -1.93
C CYS A 125 -8.07 -3.59 -2.93
N LEU A 126 -7.33 -2.52 -2.57
CA LEU A 126 -6.10 -2.10 -3.21
C LEU A 126 -5.09 -1.74 -2.12
N VAL A 127 -3.91 -2.35 -2.15
CA VAL A 127 -2.81 -2.01 -1.25
C VAL A 127 -1.90 -1.00 -1.92
N LEU A 128 -1.56 0.06 -1.20
CA LEU A 128 -0.48 1.00 -1.53
C LEU A 128 0.57 0.92 -0.42
N SER A 129 1.85 0.94 -0.76
CA SER A 129 2.94 0.85 0.22
C SER A 129 4.15 1.70 -0.18
N ASP A 130 5.13 1.75 0.68
CA ASP A 130 6.42 2.34 0.36
C ASP A 130 7.18 1.51 -0.68
N GLY A 131 7.90 2.18 -1.57
CA GLY A 131 8.70 1.54 -2.63
C GLY A 131 7.88 0.93 -3.76
N GLY A 132 8.57 0.22 -4.65
CA GLY A 132 7.95 -0.55 -5.72
C GLY A 132 7.38 -1.88 -5.22
N CYS A 133 6.60 -2.57 -6.06
CA CYS A 133 6.09 -3.91 -5.71
C CYS A 133 7.24 -4.91 -5.50
N MET A 134 7.24 -5.58 -4.35
CA MET A 134 8.24 -6.57 -3.92
C MET A 134 7.65 -7.99 -3.80
N TYR A 135 6.60 -8.30 -4.57
CA TYR A 135 5.99 -9.63 -4.55
C TYR A 135 6.90 -10.69 -5.19
N CYS A 136 7.54 -10.34 -6.31
CA CYS A 136 8.50 -11.19 -7.00
C CYS A 136 9.93 -10.74 -6.71
N ASP A 137 10.89 -11.65 -6.69
CA ASP A 137 12.30 -11.31 -6.54
C ASP A 137 12.79 -10.42 -7.71
N VAL A 138 12.25 -10.63 -8.92
CA VAL A 138 12.50 -9.79 -10.10
C VAL A 138 11.17 -9.47 -10.77
N CYS A 139 10.86 -8.17 -10.91
CA CYS A 139 9.68 -7.72 -11.61
C CYS A 139 9.83 -7.93 -13.12
N ARG A 140 8.77 -8.41 -13.78
CA ARG A 140 8.77 -8.64 -15.24
C ARG A 140 8.44 -7.42 -16.08
N TYR A 141 8.27 -6.26 -15.46
CA TYR A 141 7.99 -5.03 -16.20
C TYR A 141 9.03 -4.83 -17.34
N PRO A 142 8.64 -4.46 -18.58
CA PRO A 142 7.28 -4.11 -19.03
C PRO A 142 6.41 -5.31 -19.47
N ASP A 143 6.91 -6.55 -19.45
CA ASP A 143 6.13 -7.74 -19.77
C ASP A 143 4.96 -7.89 -18.78
N PRO A 144 3.83 -8.52 -19.18
CA PRO A 144 2.67 -8.69 -18.32
C PRO A 144 3.03 -9.30 -16.97
N CYS A 145 2.50 -8.71 -15.89
CA CYS A 145 2.69 -9.22 -14.54
C CYS A 145 2.02 -10.60 -14.39
N PRO A 146 2.73 -11.65 -13.96
CA PRO A 146 2.13 -12.97 -13.73
C PRO A 146 1.19 -12.98 -12.50
N HIS A 147 1.27 -11.96 -11.63
CA HIS A 147 0.50 -11.84 -10.39
C HIS A 147 -0.17 -10.46 -10.28
N PRO A 148 -1.06 -10.07 -11.23
CA PRO A 148 -1.59 -8.71 -11.27
C PRO A 148 -2.41 -8.35 -10.03
N GLY A 149 -3.02 -9.32 -9.35
CA GLY A 149 -3.74 -9.13 -8.09
C GLY A 149 -2.84 -8.82 -6.89
N GLU A 150 -1.53 -9.09 -6.99
CA GLU A 150 -0.56 -8.89 -5.91
C GLU A 150 0.30 -7.62 -6.10
N ILE A 151 0.09 -6.89 -7.20
CA ILE A 151 0.81 -5.64 -7.41
C ILE A 151 0.50 -4.68 -6.24
N THR A 152 1.56 -4.18 -5.64
CA THR A 152 1.49 -3.17 -4.58
C THR A 152 2.08 -1.86 -5.12
N PRO A 153 1.24 -0.91 -5.61
CA PRO A 153 1.74 0.36 -6.10
C PRO A 153 2.33 1.22 -4.97
N SER A 154 3.31 2.06 -5.35
CA SER A 154 3.94 2.97 -4.41
C SER A 154 3.01 4.14 -4.06
N VAL A 155 2.97 4.51 -2.79
CA VAL A 155 2.24 5.70 -2.31
C VAL A 155 2.70 6.97 -3.03
N SER A 156 4.03 7.12 -3.25
CA SER A 156 4.60 8.25 -4.00
C SER A 156 4.19 8.27 -5.46
N GLY A 157 4.15 7.09 -6.13
CA GLY A 157 3.69 6.96 -7.51
C GLY A 157 2.21 7.31 -7.69
N TYR A 158 1.42 7.17 -6.63
CA TYR A 158 0.02 7.61 -6.52
C TYR A 158 -0.13 9.08 -6.08
N GLY A 159 0.96 9.80 -5.89
CA GLY A 159 0.94 11.21 -5.53
C GLY A 159 0.43 11.48 -4.11
N ILE A 160 0.60 10.53 -3.20
CA ILE A 160 0.16 10.67 -1.81
C ILE A 160 1.31 11.26 -0.99
N ASP A 161 1.04 12.39 -0.33
CA ASP A 161 1.87 12.93 0.73
C ASP A 161 1.51 12.21 2.04
N VAL A 162 2.30 11.17 2.37
CA VAL A 162 2.03 10.28 3.51
C VAL A 162 2.07 11.05 4.82
N GLU A 163 3.03 11.95 5.00
CA GLU A 163 3.15 12.74 6.22
C GLU A 163 1.89 13.59 6.46
N SER A 164 1.47 14.35 5.45
CA SER A 164 0.27 15.18 5.52
C SER A 164 -0.98 14.33 5.76
N TYR A 165 -1.11 13.21 5.06
CA TYR A 165 -2.23 12.30 5.20
C TYR A 165 -2.32 11.69 6.61
N LEU A 166 -1.22 11.20 7.16
CA LEU A 166 -1.19 10.65 8.52
C LEU A 166 -1.48 11.72 9.57
N ARG A 167 -0.97 12.93 9.36
CA ARG A 167 -1.26 14.08 10.25
C ARG A 167 -2.75 14.42 10.29
N GLU A 168 -3.43 14.39 9.13
CA GLU A 168 -4.89 14.59 9.05
C GLU A 168 -5.67 13.53 9.82
N LEU A 169 -5.15 12.32 9.88
CA LEU A 169 -5.73 11.20 10.64
C LEU A 169 -5.36 11.20 12.13
N GLY A 170 -4.53 12.14 12.58
CA GLY A 170 -4.01 12.16 13.95
C GLY A 170 -2.97 11.07 14.23
N VAL A 171 -2.41 10.47 13.21
CA VAL A 171 -1.34 9.45 13.31
C VAL A 171 0.01 10.15 13.29
N GLY A 172 0.85 9.83 14.26
CA GLY A 172 2.21 10.39 14.32
C GLY A 172 3.07 9.86 13.16
N PHE A 173 3.74 10.79 12.48
CA PHE A 173 4.76 10.47 11.48
C PHE A 173 6.10 11.01 11.99
N ARG A 174 7.13 10.17 12.07
CA ARG A 174 8.44 10.56 12.57
C ARG A 174 9.53 9.90 11.75
N PHE A 175 10.56 10.69 11.42
CA PHE A 175 11.85 10.17 11.04
C PHE A 175 12.66 9.96 12.32
N GLU A 176 13.19 8.75 12.52
CA GLU A 176 14.02 8.37 13.64
C GLU A 176 15.43 8.04 13.11
N GLU A 177 16.48 8.33 13.87
CA GLU A 177 17.86 8.07 13.44
C GLU A 177 18.22 6.57 13.54
N ASP A 178 17.58 5.87 14.47
CA ASP A 178 17.86 4.47 14.83
C ASP A 178 16.67 3.53 14.58
N ALA A 179 15.70 3.96 13.81
CA ALA A 179 14.54 3.13 13.47
C ALA A 179 13.94 3.52 12.13
N VAL A 180 13.33 2.53 11.47
CA VAL A 180 12.54 2.72 10.25
C VAL A 180 11.09 2.39 10.54
N THR A 181 10.18 3.30 10.19
CA THR A 181 8.74 3.04 10.24
C THR A 181 8.17 3.08 8.83
N LEU A 182 7.56 1.97 8.41
CA LEU A 182 6.90 1.83 7.12
C LEU A 182 5.39 1.99 7.27
N TYR A 183 4.78 2.62 6.27
CA TYR A 183 3.35 2.90 6.21
C TYR A 183 2.74 2.34 4.94
N GLY A 184 1.66 1.56 5.10
CA GLY A 184 0.87 1.02 4.00
C GLY A 184 -0.58 1.48 4.12
N ILE A 185 -1.27 1.54 2.99
CA ILE A 185 -2.66 1.94 2.92
C ILE A 185 -3.43 0.81 2.23
N VAL A 186 -4.37 0.20 2.93
CA VAL A 186 -5.32 -0.73 2.33
C VAL A 186 -6.61 0.03 2.06
N LEU A 187 -6.84 0.37 0.80
CA LEU A 187 -8.09 0.94 0.33
C LEU A 187 -9.11 -0.19 0.18
N TYR A 188 -10.35 0.02 0.63
CA TYR A 188 -11.39 -0.98 0.50
C TYR A 188 -12.80 -0.38 0.37
N ASP A 189 -13.68 -1.12 -0.31
CA ASP A 189 -15.10 -0.81 -0.32
C ASP A 189 -15.83 -1.57 0.77
N GLY A 190 -16.85 -0.92 1.34
CA GLY A 190 -17.84 -1.65 2.13
C GLY A 190 -18.54 -2.73 1.28
N VAL A 191 -18.94 -3.82 1.92
CA VAL A 191 -19.83 -4.81 1.29
C VAL A 191 -21.13 -4.09 0.93
N ARG A 192 -21.47 -4.06 -0.35
CA ARG A 192 -22.77 -3.52 -0.85
C ARG A 192 -23.88 -4.52 -0.62
#